data_bb27c0e51d6623b10442c8fc60961902
#
_entry.id   bb27c0e51d6623b10442c8fc60961902
#
_cell.length_a   1.000
_cell.length_b   1.000
_cell.length_c   1.000
_cell.angle_alpha   90.00
_cell.angle_beta   90.00
_cell.angle_gamma   90.00
#
_symmetry.space_group_name_H-M   'P 1'
#
loop_
_entity.id
_entity.type
_entity.pdbx_description
1 polymer ?
#
loop_
_entity_poly.entity_id
_entity_poly.type
_entity_poly.pdbx_seq_one_letter_code
_entity_poly.pdbx_strand_id
1 'polypeptide(L)'
;MSSHLSPGLHFSPERNWMNDPNGLIFYKGKYHLFFQHNPFENVWGNMSWGHAVSEDLINWTELPVAIACDDSHAIFSGSAVVDYFNTSGFGTLENPAMVAIYTAHKHDDSHQAQALAYSLDEGLTWVKYEGNPVLDLQLNHFRDPKMMWDRTTESWLMTVVLPKERKVSFYSSKDLKNWAHLSDFGPAGAVDGDWECPDLFPLFVDADESKIKWVLLISINPGGLNGGSGTQYFIGDWNGKELIADDVKTNWLDYGRDNYAGVTFNDVPNQRRVLIGWMNNWEYAHGFPTSPWRGTMTLPRELTLITKDGKILLAANPVAELDNYLGEKLSAGDKSEQLQIAATISTSEGLSTKFRVTANAGSYFEFGYDAKSKTIFVDRSNAWNEIPSTHVHSARYTGDEKTFDICAIVGSASVEIFAVGGTLVITDLLFLAGVRRSVSFEIAEGCQPPRSIAVRAITPRR
;
A
#
# COMPACT_ATOMS: atom_id res chain seq x y z
N MET A 1 8.99 -3.65 27.16
CA MET A 1 9.81 -2.49 26.69
C MET A 1 9.42 -1.98 25.30
N SER A 2 8.31 -2.39 24.72
CA SER A 2 7.99 -2.15 23.29
C SER A 2 6.80 -1.23 22.99
N SER A 3 6.14 -0.69 24.01
CA SER A 3 5.02 0.27 23.82
C SER A 3 5.44 1.61 23.18
N HIS A 4 6.75 1.80 22.95
CA HIS A 4 7.32 3.06 22.47
C HIS A 4 7.50 3.12 20.95
N LEU A 5 7.19 2.03 20.24
CA LEU A 5 7.26 1.93 18.78
C LEU A 5 5.87 2.01 18.12
N SER A 6 4.81 2.32 18.89
CA SER A 6 3.47 2.48 18.32
C SER A 6 3.54 3.43 17.13
N PRO A 7 3.06 3.03 15.96
CA PRO A 7 3.18 3.81 14.73
C PRO A 7 2.44 5.16 14.79
N GLY A 8 1.51 5.32 15.71
CA GLY A 8 0.79 6.58 15.99
C GLY A 8 -0.04 7.12 14.83
N LEU A 9 0.54 7.21 13.64
CA LEU A 9 -0.09 7.69 12.41
C LEU A 9 -0.50 6.56 11.47
N HIS A 10 0.16 5.42 11.59
CA HIS A 10 -0.04 4.26 10.72
C HIS A 10 -0.81 3.18 11.47
N PHE A 11 -1.66 2.45 10.76
CA PHE A 11 -2.33 1.30 11.35
C PHE A 11 -1.33 0.17 11.64
N SER A 12 -1.41 -0.38 12.85
CA SER A 12 -0.83 -1.66 13.25
C SER A 12 -1.81 -2.37 14.17
N PRO A 13 -1.85 -3.70 14.20
CA PRO A 13 -2.70 -4.42 15.11
C PRO A 13 -2.26 -4.18 16.58
N GLU A 14 -3.15 -4.32 17.51
CA GLU A 14 -2.82 -4.21 18.95
C GLU A 14 -1.76 -5.24 19.36
N ARG A 15 -1.78 -6.41 18.74
CA ARG A 15 -0.83 -7.51 18.97
C ARG A 15 -0.69 -8.41 17.75
N ASN A 16 0.36 -9.20 17.76
CA ASN A 16 0.63 -10.29 16.84
C ASN A 16 1.03 -9.81 15.43
N TRP A 17 1.19 -10.77 14.52
CA TRP A 17 1.68 -10.55 13.17
C TRP A 17 0.61 -9.93 12.25
N MET A 18 1.03 -9.02 11.39
CA MET A 18 0.26 -8.49 10.28
C MET A 18 1.15 -8.34 9.03
N ASN A 19 0.58 -8.64 7.85
CA ASN A 19 1.18 -8.29 6.54
C ASN A 19 0.13 -7.68 5.60
N ASP A 20 -0.16 -8.23 4.45
CA ASP A 20 -0.92 -7.64 3.35
C ASP A 20 -2.26 -6.99 3.75
N PRO A 21 -2.58 -5.81 3.25
CA PRO A 21 -3.95 -5.28 3.31
C PRO A 21 -4.88 -6.13 2.45
N ASN A 22 -6.07 -6.40 2.96
CA ASN A 22 -7.09 -7.22 2.29
C ASN A 22 -8.45 -6.54 2.35
N GLY A 23 -9.36 -6.93 1.47
CA GLY A 23 -10.76 -6.57 1.56
C GLY A 23 -11.05 -5.08 1.66
N LEU A 24 -10.19 -4.21 1.16
CA LEU A 24 -10.30 -2.77 1.29
C LEU A 24 -11.59 -2.27 0.62
N ILE A 25 -12.50 -1.68 1.40
CA ILE A 25 -13.79 -1.22 0.91
C ILE A 25 -14.33 -0.06 1.75
N PHE A 26 -15.00 0.90 1.08
CA PHE A 26 -15.80 1.91 1.76
C PHE A 26 -17.27 1.49 1.75
N TYR A 27 -17.88 1.43 2.93
CA TYR A 27 -19.30 1.07 3.06
C TYR A 27 -19.94 1.80 4.22
N LYS A 28 -21.12 2.39 3.98
CA LYS A 28 -21.95 3.10 4.98
C LYS A 28 -21.16 4.11 5.83
N GLY A 29 -20.29 4.89 5.20
CA GLY A 29 -19.52 5.95 5.86
C GLY A 29 -18.24 5.50 6.56
N LYS A 30 -17.84 4.23 6.41
CA LYS A 30 -16.63 3.68 7.00
C LYS A 30 -15.72 3.07 5.94
N TYR A 31 -14.44 3.26 6.10
CA TYR A 31 -13.39 2.52 5.42
C TYR A 31 -13.13 1.24 6.21
N HIS A 32 -13.23 0.09 5.58
CA HIS A 32 -12.89 -1.21 6.16
C HIS A 32 -11.54 -1.65 5.63
N LEU A 33 -10.63 -1.94 6.52
CA LEU A 33 -9.32 -2.52 6.29
C LEU A 33 -9.32 -3.91 6.89
N PHE A 34 -9.37 -4.93 6.06
CA PHE A 34 -8.98 -6.27 6.49
C PHE A 34 -7.49 -6.46 6.22
N PHE A 35 -6.86 -7.40 6.90
CA PHE A 35 -5.42 -7.63 6.75
C PHE A 35 -5.03 -9.05 7.11
N GLN A 36 -3.97 -9.53 6.49
CA GLN A 36 -3.37 -10.81 6.86
C GLN A 36 -2.89 -10.75 8.31
N HIS A 37 -3.37 -11.66 9.13
CA HIS A 37 -3.15 -11.63 10.58
C HIS A 37 -2.95 -13.03 11.14
N ASN A 38 -1.91 -13.21 11.96
CA ASN A 38 -1.83 -14.37 12.84
C ASN A 38 -2.45 -14.02 14.19
N PRO A 39 -3.64 -14.48 14.54
CA PRO A 39 -4.30 -14.06 15.77
C PRO A 39 -3.67 -14.64 17.05
N PHE A 40 -2.71 -15.55 16.93
CA PHE A 40 -2.15 -16.30 18.06
C PHE A 40 -0.73 -15.85 18.41
N GLU A 41 0.08 -15.47 17.41
CA GLU A 41 1.51 -15.27 17.60
C GLU A 41 2.05 -14.06 16.81
N ASN A 42 3.18 -13.53 17.29
CA ASN A 42 3.88 -12.41 16.66
C ASN A 42 4.85 -12.86 15.53
N VAL A 43 4.47 -13.92 14.79
CA VAL A 43 5.19 -14.47 13.65
C VAL A 43 4.21 -14.84 12.55
N TRP A 44 4.68 -14.92 11.31
CA TRP A 44 3.86 -15.36 10.19
C TRP A 44 3.40 -16.82 10.39
N GLY A 45 2.16 -17.07 10.13
CA GLY A 45 1.49 -18.38 10.29
C GLY A 45 0.02 -18.20 10.67
N ASN A 46 -0.76 -19.27 10.61
CA ASN A 46 -2.20 -19.27 10.99
C ASN A 46 -2.99 -18.11 10.35
N MET A 47 -2.68 -17.79 9.08
CA MET A 47 -3.21 -16.60 8.42
C MET A 47 -4.73 -16.58 8.42
N SER A 48 -5.24 -15.52 9.00
CA SER A 48 -6.65 -15.15 9.11
C SER A 48 -6.81 -13.70 8.62
N TRP A 49 -8.02 -13.23 8.40
CA TRP A 49 -8.25 -11.81 8.17
C TRP A 49 -8.56 -11.10 9.49
N GLY A 50 -7.65 -10.24 9.94
CA GLY A 50 -7.95 -9.20 10.92
C GLY A 50 -8.84 -8.13 10.31
N HIS A 51 -9.42 -7.25 11.11
CA HIS A 51 -10.33 -6.21 10.67
C HIS A 51 -10.12 -4.91 11.44
N ALA A 52 -10.12 -3.80 10.74
CA ALA A 52 -10.15 -2.46 11.32
C ALA A 52 -11.07 -1.55 10.51
N VAL A 53 -11.61 -0.53 11.16
CA VAL A 53 -12.49 0.47 10.52
C VAL A 53 -12.02 1.87 10.81
N SER A 54 -12.27 2.79 9.86
CA SER A 54 -11.98 4.22 9.99
C SER A 54 -13.08 5.05 9.31
N GLU A 55 -13.38 6.22 9.86
CA GLU A 55 -14.25 7.21 9.20
C GLU A 55 -13.44 8.24 8.39
N ASP A 56 -12.11 8.27 8.57
CA ASP A 56 -11.23 9.32 8.04
C ASP A 56 -9.90 8.84 7.47
N LEU A 57 -9.69 7.52 7.34
CA LEU A 57 -8.46 6.89 6.85
C LEU A 57 -7.22 7.06 7.75
N ILE A 58 -7.30 7.88 8.81
CA ILE A 58 -6.17 8.20 9.70
C ILE A 58 -6.33 7.52 11.07
N ASN A 59 -7.54 7.60 11.65
CA ASN A 59 -7.83 6.97 12.94
C ASN A 59 -8.54 5.64 12.70
N TRP A 60 -7.91 4.57 13.13
CA TRP A 60 -8.41 3.21 12.95
C TRP A 60 -8.83 2.59 14.27
N THR A 61 -9.93 1.87 14.24
CA THR A 61 -10.40 1.04 15.35
C THR A 61 -10.30 -0.42 14.93
N GLU A 62 -9.48 -1.20 15.62
CA GLU A 62 -9.38 -2.64 15.42
C GLU A 62 -10.62 -3.35 15.92
N LEU A 63 -11.11 -4.31 15.16
CA LEU A 63 -12.26 -5.15 15.44
C LEU A 63 -11.83 -6.62 15.60
N PRO A 64 -12.69 -7.51 16.07
CA PRO A 64 -12.39 -8.93 16.11
C PRO A 64 -12.02 -9.50 14.72
N VAL A 65 -11.29 -10.61 14.72
CA VAL A 65 -10.92 -11.36 13.51
C VAL A 65 -12.18 -11.62 12.68
N ALA A 66 -12.15 -11.20 11.40
CA ALA A 66 -13.28 -11.30 10.48
C ALA A 66 -13.45 -12.71 9.92
N ILE A 67 -12.39 -13.25 9.29
CA ILE A 67 -12.41 -14.58 8.68
C ILE A 67 -11.25 -15.39 9.26
N ALA A 68 -11.56 -16.33 10.13
CA ALA A 68 -10.55 -17.15 10.79
C ALA A 68 -10.11 -18.31 9.91
N CYS A 69 -8.81 -18.65 9.99
CA CYS A 69 -8.32 -19.92 9.49
C CYS A 69 -9.01 -21.10 10.22
N ASP A 70 -8.97 -22.26 9.61
CA ASP A 70 -9.49 -23.49 10.21
C ASP A 70 -8.43 -24.61 10.13
N ASP A 71 -8.77 -25.81 10.56
CA ASP A 71 -7.83 -26.96 10.62
C ASP A 71 -7.30 -27.37 9.23
N SER A 72 -7.94 -26.96 8.15
CA SER A 72 -7.61 -27.36 6.78
C SER A 72 -6.97 -26.24 5.96
N HIS A 73 -7.37 -24.97 6.18
CA HIS A 73 -6.98 -23.85 5.36
C HIS A 73 -6.60 -22.61 6.15
N ALA A 74 -5.52 -21.97 5.76
CA ALA A 74 -5.25 -20.57 6.03
C ALA A 74 -6.04 -19.67 5.06
N ILE A 75 -6.36 -18.47 5.52
CA ILE A 75 -7.08 -17.46 4.73
C ILE A 75 -6.05 -16.46 4.21
N PHE A 76 -5.61 -16.66 2.97
CA PHE A 76 -4.63 -15.79 2.33
C PHE A 76 -5.29 -14.54 1.73
N SER A 77 -4.47 -13.71 1.09
CA SER A 77 -4.90 -12.40 0.59
C SER A 77 -6.07 -12.46 -0.39
N GLY A 78 -6.78 -11.36 -0.47
CA GLY A 78 -7.97 -11.21 -1.30
C GLY A 78 -8.64 -9.85 -1.15
N SER A 79 -9.88 -9.74 -1.59
CA SER A 79 -10.61 -8.47 -1.65
C SER A 79 -12.07 -8.59 -1.21
N ALA A 80 -12.73 -7.44 -1.02
CA ALA A 80 -14.16 -7.38 -0.71
C ALA A 80 -14.88 -6.41 -1.66
N VAL A 81 -16.16 -6.70 -1.92
CA VAL A 81 -17.09 -5.85 -2.65
C VAL A 81 -18.44 -5.82 -1.91
N VAL A 82 -19.26 -4.80 -2.18
CA VAL A 82 -20.68 -4.82 -1.79
C VAL A 82 -21.51 -5.21 -3.01
N ASP A 83 -22.29 -6.27 -2.89
CA ASP A 83 -23.16 -6.77 -3.95
C ASP A 83 -24.50 -6.00 -3.97
N TYR A 84 -24.45 -4.74 -4.38
CA TYR A 84 -25.61 -3.83 -4.44
C TYR A 84 -26.74 -4.35 -5.30
N PHE A 85 -26.43 -5.20 -6.28
CA PHE A 85 -27.43 -5.77 -7.20
C PHE A 85 -27.93 -7.14 -6.76
N ASN A 86 -27.44 -7.64 -5.62
CA ASN A 86 -27.72 -8.98 -5.10
C ASN A 86 -27.52 -10.09 -6.14
N THR A 87 -26.48 -9.97 -6.93
CA THR A 87 -26.16 -10.92 -7.99
C THR A 87 -25.80 -12.30 -7.43
N SER A 88 -25.17 -12.31 -6.25
CA SER A 88 -24.82 -13.54 -5.54
C SER A 88 -26.00 -14.21 -4.84
N GLY A 89 -27.07 -13.46 -4.56
CA GLY A 89 -28.20 -13.94 -3.76
C GLY A 89 -27.85 -14.17 -2.29
N PHE A 90 -26.72 -13.62 -1.78
CA PHE A 90 -26.38 -13.72 -0.35
C PHE A 90 -27.12 -12.73 0.53
N GLY A 91 -27.51 -11.57 -0.03
CA GLY A 91 -28.27 -10.52 0.65
C GLY A 91 -29.63 -10.28 0.03
N THR A 92 -30.06 -9.02 0.11
CA THR A 92 -31.25 -8.48 -0.62
C THR A 92 -30.88 -7.12 -1.19
N LEU A 93 -31.75 -6.51 -1.99
CA LEU A 93 -31.52 -5.14 -2.50
C LEU A 93 -31.55 -4.10 -1.37
N GLU A 94 -32.34 -4.34 -0.31
CA GLU A 94 -32.43 -3.48 0.87
C GLU A 94 -31.26 -3.67 1.85
N ASN A 95 -30.70 -4.88 1.90
CA ASN A 95 -29.53 -5.22 2.71
C ASN A 95 -28.53 -6.01 1.87
N PRO A 96 -27.77 -5.32 1.00
CA PRO A 96 -26.77 -5.97 0.14
C PRO A 96 -25.65 -6.61 0.97
N ALA A 97 -25.21 -7.79 0.55
CA ALA A 97 -24.12 -8.47 1.22
C ALA A 97 -22.79 -7.80 0.91
N MET A 98 -21.91 -7.67 1.91
CA MET A 98 -20.49 -7.53 1.69
C MET A 98 -19.94 -8.92 1.39
N VAL A 99 -19.25 -9.08 0.26
CA VAL A 99 -18.72 -10.36 -0.21
C VAL A 99 -17.21 -10.28 -0.30
N ALA A 100 -16.52 -11.14 0.45
CA ALA A 100 -15.08 -11.32 0.37
C ALA A 100 -14.75 -12.49 -0.55
N ILE A 101 -13.72 -12.32 -1.39
CA ILE A 101 -13.02 -13.42 -2.04
C ILE A 101 -11.61 -13.47 -1.51
N TYR A 102 -11.15 -14.66 -1.18
CA TYR A 102 -9.83 -14.89 -0.60
C TYR A 102 -9.23 -16.17 -1.14
N THR A 103 -7.92 -16.32 -1.02
CA THR A 103 -7.27 -17.58 -1.34
C THR A 103 -7.33 -18.52 -0.15
N ALA A 104 -8.06 -19.64 -0.31
CA ALA A 104 -8.03 -20.76 0.62
C ALA A 104 -6.73 -21.55 0.35
N HIS A 105 -5.79 -21.47 1.30
CA HIS A 105 -4.48 -22.11 1.21
C HIS A 105 -4.40 -23.31 2.14
N LYS A 106 -4.16 -24.50 1.60
CA LYS A 106 -3.98 -25.70 2.43
C LYS A 106 -2.70 -25.62 3.26
N HIS A 107 -2.79 -26.03 4.52
CA HIS A 107 -1.66 -25.98 5.46
C HIS A 107 -0.44 -26.84 5.05
N ASP A 108 -0.62 -27.78 4.14
CA ASP A 108 0.46 -28.61 3.59
C ASP A 108 1.10 -28.04 2.32
N ASP A 109 0.80 -26.77 1.97
CA ASP A 109 1.24 -26.06 0.77
C ASP A 109 0.88 -26.77 -0.57
N SER A 110 -0.04 -27.72 -0.55
CA SER A 110 -0.36 -28.53 -1.72
C SER A 110 -1.34 -27.87 -2.68
N HIS A 111 -2.08 -26.84 -2.22
CA HIS A 111 -3.20 -26.32 -3.01
C HIS A 111 -3.63 -24.91 -2.61
N GLN A 112 -3.92 -24.09 -3.60
CA GLN A 112 -4.52 -22.75 -3.48
C GLN A 112 -5.72 -22.64 -4.43
N ALA A 113 -6.86 -22.21 -3.90
CA ALA A 113 -8.07 -21.96 -4.67
C ALA A 113 -8.81 -20.74 -4.13
N GLN A 114 -9.66 -20.12 -4.95
CA GLN A 114 -10.38 -18.92 -4.54
C GLN A 114 -11.72 -19.31 -3.88
N ALA A 115 -11.99 -18.73 -2.71
CA ALA A 115 -13.13 -19.02 -1.88
C ALA A 115 -13.85 -17.74 -1.46
N LEU A 116 -15.16 -17.84 -1.18
CA LEU A 116 -16.00 -16.72 -0.75
C LEU A 116 -16.38 -16.80 0.73
N ALA A 117 -16.51 -15.63 1.34
CA ALA A 117 -17.29 -15.43 2.54
C ALA A 117 -18.17 -14.18 2.36
N TYR A 118 -19.28 -14.10 3.10
CA TYR A 118 -20.19 -12.96 3.03
C TYR A 118 -20.62 -12.51 4.41
N SER A 119 -20.95 -11.22 4.51
CA SER A 119 -21.43 -10.55 5.71
C SER A 119 -22.71 -9.79 5.40
N LEU A 120 -23.67 -9.81 6.33
CA LEU A 120 -24.93 -9.07 6.27
C LEU A 120 -25.02 -7.97 7.34
N ASP A 121 -23.97 -7.77 8.11
CA ASP A 121 -23.85 -6.86 9.26
C ASP A 121 -22.65 -5.94 9.16
N GLU A 122 -22.35 -5.42 7.96
CA GLU A 122 -21.26 -4.46 7.70
C GLU A 122 -19.86 -5.02 8.01
N GLY A 123 -19.65 -6.32 7.76
CA GLY A 123 -18.35 -6.96 7.94
C GLY A 123 -18.03 -7.36 9.38
N LEU A 124 -18.98 -7.28 10.32
CA LEU A 124 -18.75 -7.68 11.72
C LEU A 124 -18.71 -9.20 11.88
N THR A 125 -19.58 -9.92 11.19
CA THR A 125 -19.55 -11.38 11.13
C THR A 125 -19.56 -11.89 9.70
N TRP A 126 -18.91 -13.02 9.47
CA TRP A 126 -18.72 -13.60 8.15
C TRP A 126 -19.13 -15.07 8.10
N VAL A 127 -19.79 -15.44 7.03
CA VAL A 127 -20.18 -16.83 6.74
C VAL A 127 -19.38 -17.31 5.53
N LYS A 128 -18.55 -18.32 5.68
CA LYS A 128 -17.86 -18.98 4.54
C LYS A 128 -18.91 -19.64 3.65
N TYR A 129 -18.83 -19.41 2.35
CA TYR A 129 -19.79 -19.96 1.40
C TYR A 129 -19.67 -21.49 1.32
N GLU A 130 -20.77 -22.21 1.46
CA GLU A 130 -20.79 -23.69 1.47
C GLU A 130 -20.36 -24.32 0.13
N GLY A 131 -20.53 -23.58 -0.98
CA GLY A 131 -20.12 -24.01 -2.33
C GLY A 131 -18.65 -23.72 -2.67
N ASN A 132 -17.81 -23.37 -1.70
CA ASN A 132 -16.38 -23.16 -1.93
C ASN A 132 -15.63 -24.44 -2.33
N PRO A 133 -14.54 -24.35 -3.12
CA PRO A 133 -14.02 -23.17 -3.78
C PRO A 133 -14.85 -22.73 -5.00
N VAL A 134 -14.85 -21.41 -5.33
CA VAL A 134 -15.57 -20.88 -6.50
C VAL A 134 -14.67 -20.79 -7.75
N LEU A 135 -13.37 -20.86 -7.59
CA LEU A 135 -12.42 -20.95 -8.69
C LEU A 135 -11.20 -21.77 -8.26
N ASP A 136 -10.96 -22.85 -8.94
CA ASP A 136 -9.92 -23.83 -8.62
C ASP A 136 -9.26 -24.36 -9.90
N LEU A 137 -7.95 -24.13 -10.02
CA LEU A 137 -7.12 -24.63 -11.11
C LEU A 137 -6.32 -25.87 -10.71
N GLN A 138 -6.51 -26.42 -9.50
CA GLN A 138 -5.75 -27.53 -8.93
C GLN A 138 -4.24 -27.27 -8.88
N LEU A 139 -3.85 -26.03 -8.50
CA LEU A 139 -2.47 -25.56 -8.45
C LEU A 139 -2.03 -25.26 -7.01
N ASN A 140 -0.73 -25.37 -6.76
CA ASN A 140 -0.12 -24.99 -5.48
C ASN A 140 0.06 -23.47 -5.34
N HIS A 141 0.11 -22.75 -6.46
CA HIS A 141 0.37 -21.31 -6.51
C HIS A 141 -0.65 -20.65 -7.44
N PHE A 142 -1.77 -20.20 -6.87
CA PHE A 142 -2.83 -19.49 -7.55
C PHE A 142 -3.59 -18.63 -6.52
N ARG A 143 -3.27 -17.33 -6.41
CA ARG A 143 -3.65 -16.54 -5.25
C ARG A 143 -3.94 -15.07 -5.51
N ASP A 144 -4.39 -14.38 -4.45
CA ASP A 144 -4.56 -12.94 -4.30
C ASP A 144 -5.64 -12.36 -5.24
N PRO A 145 -6.89 -12.83 -5.13
CA PRO A 145 -7.97 -12.35 -5.99
C PRO A 145 -8.41 -10.93 -5.61
N LYS A 146 -8.45 -10.04 -6.59
CA LYS A 146 -9.01 -8.69 -6.44
C LYS A 146 -10.22 -8.54 -7.35
N MET A 147 -11.37 -8.21 -6.75
CA MET A 147 -12.65 -8.03 -7.45
C MET A 147 -13.05 -6.57 -7.55
N MET A 148 -13.75 -6.24 -8.63
CA MET A 148 -14.52 -5.00 -8.80
C MET A 148 -15.71 -5.21 -9.72
N TRP A 149 -16.69 -4.30 -9.68
CA TRP A 149 -17.76 -4.27 -10.68
C TRP A 149 -17.29 -3.50 -11.91
N ASP A 150 -17.25 -4.15 -13.06
CA ASP A 150 -16.99 -3.49 -14.35
C ASP A 150 -18.32 -2.99 -14.94
N ARG A 151 -18.49 -1.67 -14.91
CA ARG A 151 -19.72 -1.01 -15.42
C ARG A 151 -19.87 -1.15 -16.93
N THR A 152 -18.77 -1.34 -17.66
CA THR A 152 -18.78 -1.46 -19.14
C THR A 152 -19.37 -2.79 -19.57
N THR A 153 -19.02 -3.87 -18.88
CA THR A 153 -19.47 -5.23 -19.19
C THR A 153 -20.66 -5.67 -18.32
N GLU A 154 -21.04 -4.84 -17.35
CA GLU A 154 -22.08 -5.16 -16.34
C GLU A 154 -21.83 -6.53 -15.72
N SER A 155 -20.60 -6.74 -15.24
CA SER A 155 -20.16 -7.98 -14.61
C SER A 155 -19.07 -7.73 -13.56
N TRP A 156 -18.88 -8.67 -12.68
CA TRP A 156 -17.74 -8.72 -11.80
C TRP A 156 -16.49 -9.04 -12.60
N LEU A 157 -15.44 -8.27 -12.40
CA LEU A 157 -14.10 -8.51 -12.90
C LEU A 157 -13.21 -8.93 -11.73
N MET A 158 -12.42 -9.97 -11.92
CA MET A 158 -11.43 -10.42 -10.94
C MET A 158 -10.06 -10.51 -11.61
N THR A 159 -9.05 -9.97 -10.93
CA THR A 159 -7.64 -10.26 -11.20
C THR A 159 -7.14 -11.25 -10.16
N VAL A 160 -6.33 -12.22 -10.56
CA VAL A 160 -5.70 -13.20 -9.67
C VAL A 160 -4.36 -13.64 -10.26
N VAL A 161 -3.36 -13.96 -9.46
CA VAL A 161 -2.04 -14.28 -9.98
C VAL A 161 -1.76 -15.77 -10.10
N LEU A 162 -0.97 -16.12 -11.13
CA LEU A 162 -0.16 -17.32 -11.24
C LEU A 162 1.29 -16.92 -10.92
N PRO A 163 1.70 -16.93 -9.64
CA PRO A 163 2.93 -16.27 -9.19
C PRO A 163 4.19 -16.75 -9.89
N LYS A 164 4.34 -18.06 -10.00
CA LYS A 164 5.51 -18.70 -10.61
C LYS A 164 5.61 -18.48 -12.12
N GLU A 165 4.48 -18.20 -12.76
CA GLU A 165 4.41 -17.90 -14.19
C GLU A 165 4.58 -16.39 -14.48
N ARG A 166 4.54 -15.53 -13.45
CA ARG A 166 4.52 -14.06 -13.56
C ARG A 166 3.37 -13.61 -14.45
N LYS A 167 2.17 -14.12 -14.15
CA LYS A 167 0.95 -13.78 -14.87
C LYS A 167 -0.14 -13.30 -13.94
N VAL A 168 -0.88 -12.30 -14.40
CA VAL A 168 -2.18 -11.93 -13.85
C VAL A 168 -3.24 -12.48 -14.78
N SER A 169 -4.12 -13.32 -14.26
CA SER A 169 -5.26 -13.83 -14.99
C SER A 169 -6.51 -13.02 -14.69
N PHE A 170 -7.28 -12.70 -15.73
CA PHE A 170 -8.54 -11.96 -15.62
C PHE A 170 -9.71 -12.92 -15.77
N TYR A 171 -10.70 -12.75 -14.90
CA TYR A 171 -11.94 -13.53 -14.92
C TYR A 171 -13.16 -12.61 -14.83
N SER A 172 -14.28 -13.04 -15.41
CA SER A 172 -15.57 -12.37 -15.25
C SER A 172 -16.60 -13.29 -14.62
N SER A 173 -17.54 -12.69 -13.87
CA SER A 173 -18.67 -13.39 -13.27
C SER A 173 -19.94 -12.53 -13.30
N LYS A 174 -21.09 -13.18 -13.42
CA LYS A 174 -22.39 -12.52 -13.26
C LYS A 174 -22.98 -12.69 -11.85
N ASP A 175 -22.39 -13.55 -11.03
CA ASP A 175 -22.97 -13.98 -9.75
C ASP A 175 -21.94 -14.16 -8.62
N LEU A 176 -20.67 -13.78 -8.83
CA LEU A 176 -19.54 -13.97 -7.91
C LEU A 176 -19.16 -15.43 -7.65
N LYS A 177 -19.97 -16.39 -8.06
CA LYS A 177 -19.79 -17.82 -7.78
C LYS A 177 -19.23 -18.59 -8.97
N ASN A 178 -19.59 -18.18 -10.18
CA ASN A 178 -19.18 -18.82 -11.42
C ASN A 178 -18.28 -17.86 -12.22
N TRP A 179 -17.03 -18.24 -12.41
CA TRP A 179 -16.00 -17.40 -13.04
C TRP A 179 -15.58 -17.94 -14.39
N ALA A 180 -15.59 -17.09 -15.41
CA ALA A 180 -15.11 -17.38 -16.75
C ALA A 180 -13.79 -16.67 -17.00
N HIS A 181 -12.76 -17.40 -17.43
CA HIS A 181 -11.48 -16.84 -17.81
C HIS A 181 -11.63 -15.93 -19.04
N LEU A 182 -11.01 -14.75 -18.98
CA LEU A 182 -10.98 -13.77 -20.06
C LEU A 182 -9.65 -13.78 -20.81
N SER A 183 -8.56 -13.49 -20.10
CA SER A 183 -7.20 -13.41 -20.66
C SER A 183 -6.16 -13.41 -19.55
N ASP A 184 -4.89 -13.38 -19.94
CA ASP A 184 -3.75 -13.24 -19.05
C ASP A 184 -2.91 -12.02 -19.44
N PHE A 185 -2.26 -11.38 -18.45
CA PHE A 185 -1.23 -10.37 -18.64
C PHE A 185 0.09 -10.85 -18.06
N GLY A 186 1.18 -10.66 -18.80
CA GLY A 186 2.54 -10.99 -18.36
C GLY A 186 3.12 -12.25 -19.06
N PRO A 187 4.39 -12.56 -18.77
CA PRO A 187 5.33 -11.81 -17.93
C PRO A 187 5.75 -10.48 -18.54
N ALA A 188 5.90 -9.44 -17.70
CA ALA A 188 6.31 -8.10 -18.11
C ALA A 188 7.00 -7.35 -16.95
N GLY A 189 7.81 -6.34 -17.25
CA GLY A 189 8.51 -5.54 -16.25
C GLY A 189 9.48 -6.35 -15.39
N ALA A 190 9.38 -6.23 -14.06
CA ALA A 190 10.17 -7.00 -13.10
C ALA A 190 9.63 -8.43 -12.99
N VAL A 191 10.49 -9.43 -13.22
CA VAL A 191 10.13 -10.85 -13.30
C VAL A 191 11.07 -11.76 -12.50
N ASP A 192 11.94 -11.20 -11.68
CA ASP A 192 12.96 -11.98 -10.92
C ASP A 192 12.42 -12.60 -9.63
N GLY A 193 11.10 -12.53 -9.41
CA GLY A 193 10.41 -13.10 -8.25
C GLY A 193 9.00 -13.55 -8.57
N ASP A 194 8.28 -13.93 -7.53
CA ASP A 194 6.86 -14.27 -7.60
C ASP A 194 6.03 -13.00 -7.70
N TRP A 195 5.01 -13.00 -8.55
CA TRP A 195 4.02 -11.93 -8.60
C TRP A 195 2.91 -12.18 -7.59
N GLU A 196 2.47 -11.12 -6.92
CA GLU A 196 1.46 -11.16 -5.85
C GLU A 196 0.55 -9.94 -5.88
N CYS A 197 -0.59 -10.02 -5.22
CA CYS A 197 -1.51 -8.92 -4.93
C CYS A 197 -1.82 -8.01 -6.15
N PRO A 198 -2.39 -8.54 -7.25
CA PRO A 198 -2.72 -7.76 -8.41
C PRO A 198 -3.92 -6.87 -8.13
N ASP A 199 -3.92 -5.62 -8.64
CA ASP A 199 -5.08 -4.73 -8.57
C ASP A 199 -5.24 -3.96 -9.88
N LEU A 200 -6.38 -4.13 -10.55
CA LEU A 200 -6.71 -3.46 -11.82
C LEU A 200 -7.86 -2.47 -11.62
N PHE A 201 -7.65 -1.22 -11.98
CA PHE A 201 -8.65 -0.18 -11.80
C PHE A 201 -8.51 0.97 -12.81
N PRO A 202 -9.62 1.68 -13.14
CA PRO A 202 -9.58 2.87 -14.00
C PRO A 202 -9.22 4.14 -13.20
N LEU A 203 -8.58 5.08 -13.88
CA LEU A 203 -8.33 6.45 -13.41
C LEU A 203 -8.50 7.45 -14.55
N PHE A 204 -8.92 8.67 -14.22
CA PHE A 204 -8.93 9.78 -15.15
C PHE A 204 -7.53 10.36 -15.31
N VAL A 205 -7.12 10.66 -16.55
CA VAL A 205 -5.86 11.34 -16.83
C VAL A 205 -6.04 12.84 -16.66
N ASP A 206 -5.20 13.50 -15.85
CA ASP A 206 -5.25 14.94 -15.56
C ASP A 206 -6.62 15.42 -15.04
N ALA A 207 -7.33 14.55 -14.30
CA ALA A 207 -8.71 14.78 -13.84
C ALA A 207 -9.73 15.03 -14.97
N ASP A 208 -9.42 14.68 -16.23
CA ASP A 208 -10.31 14.78 -17.37
C ASP A 208 -11.16 13.50 -17.48
N GLU A 209 -12.44 13.59 -17.12
CA GLU A 209 -13.39 12.46 -17.14
C GLU A 209 -13.59 11.83 -18.53
N SER A 210 -13.20 12.52 -19.60
CA SER A 210 -13.23 11.99 -20.97
C SER A 210 -12.03 11.10 -21.32
N LYS A 211 -10.98 11.11 -20.48
CA LYS A 211 -9.72 10.39 -20.69
C LYS A 211 -9.48 9.37 -19.58
N ILE A 212 -9.87 8.15 -19.82
CA ILE A 212 -9.69 7.05 -18.87
C ILE A 212 -8.51 6.18 -19.30
N LYS A 213 -7.64 5.85 -18.35
CA LYS A 213 -6.66 4.78 -18.47
C LYS A 213 -6.84 3.82 -17.31
N TRP A 214 -6.43 2.59 -17.52
CA TRP A 214 -6.42 1.55 -16.50
C TRP A 214 -5.02 1.35 -15.96
N VAL A 215 -4.94 1.11 -14.66
CA VAL A 215 -3.69 0.82 -13.96
C VAL A 215 -3.75 -0.59 -13.42
N LEU A 216 -2.72 -1.37 -13.68
CA LEU A 216 -2.50 -2.68 -13.08
C LEU A 216 -1.32 -2.57 -12.12
N LEU A 217 -1.57 -2.74 -10.82
CA LEU A 217 -0.54 -2.90 -9.80
C LEU A 217 -0.18 -4.39 -9.67
N ILE A 218 1.09 -4.68 -9.46
CA ILE A 218 1.59 -6.03 -9.20
C ILE A 218 2.75 -5.94 -8.21
N SER A 219 2.63 -6.63 -7.09
CA SER A 219 3.73 -6.81 -6.14
C SER A 219 4.64 -7.95 -6.58
N ILE A 220 5.93 -7.86 -6.26
CA ILE A 220 6.93 -8.87 -6.59
C ILE A 220 7.83 -9.15 -5.39
N ASN A 221 8.11 -10.43 -5.13
CA ASN A 221 9.04 -10.87 -4.08
C ASN A 221 9.71 -12.22 -4.43
N PRO A 222 11.10 -12.29 -4.41
CA PRO A 222 12.02 -11.15 -4.40
C PRO A 222 11.94 -10.36 -5.71
N GLY A 223 12.83 -9.40 -5.92
CA GLY A 223 12.95 -8.67 -7.19
C GLY A 223 12.54 -7.20 -7.09
N GLY A 224 12.25 -6.71 -5.90
CA GLY A 224 12.06 -5.28 -5.64
C GLY A 224 13.30 -4.45 -5.98
N LEU A 225 13.11 -3.17 -6.31
CA LEU A 225 14.17 -2.25 -6.75
C LEU A 225 15.38 -2.20 -5.80
N ASN A 226 15.12 -2.24 -4.49
CA ASN A 226 16.14 -2.16 -3.45
C ASN A 226 16.39 -3.51 -2.76
N GLY A 227 16.02 -4.63 -3.40
CA GLY A 227 16.06 -5.98 -2.87
C GLY A 227 14.79 -6.36 -2.09
N GLY A 228 14.56 -7.66 -1.94
CA GLY A 228 13.34 -8.18 -1.33
C GLY A 228 12.09 -7.81 -2.10
N SER A 229 11.12 -7.25 -1.41
CA SER A 229 9.77 -6.95 -1.93
C SER A 229 9.69 -5.60 -2.64
N GLY A 230 8.76 -5.45 -3.58
CA GLY A 230 8.45 -4.18 -4.25
C GLY A 230 7.12 -4.26 -4.99
N THR A 231 6.61 -3.12 -5.45
CA THR A 231 5.37 -3.04 -6.25
C THR A 231 5.62 -2.26 -7.54
N GLN A 232 5.33 -2.89 -8.66
CA GLN A 232 5.37 -2.29 -9.99
C GLN A 232 3.98 -1.99 -10.51
N TYR A 233 3.87 -1.12 -11.54
CA TYR A 233 2.61 -0.84 -12.19
C TYR A 233 2.72 -0.73 -13.71
N PHE A 234 1.59 -0.96 -14.37
CA PHE A 234 1.40 -0.80 -15.81
C PHE A 234 0.19 0.08 -16.06
N ILE A 235 0.27 0.95 -17.09
CA ILE A 235 -0.85 1.78 -17.54
C ILE A 235 -1.25 1.30 -18.92
N GLY A 236 -2.55 1.29 -19.23
CA GLY A 236 -3.04 0.86 -20.53
C GLY A 236 -4.53 1.07 -20.72
N ASP A 237 -5.09 0.40 -21.70
CA ASP A 237 -6.50 0.39 -22.02
C ASP A 237 -7.12 -0.99 -21.69
N TRP A 238 -8.26 -1.00 -21.03
CA TRP A 238 -9.06 -2.20 -20.79
C TRP A 238 -10.19 -2.27 -21.80
N ASN A 239 -10.27 -3.35 -22.58
CA ASN A 239 -11.31 -3.52 -23.60
C ASN A 239 -12.49 -4.40 -23.17
N GLY A 240 -12.62 -4.69 -21.86
CA GLY A 240 -13.60 -5.61 -21.30
C GLY A 240 -13.16 -7.07 -21.28
N LYS A 241 -11.98 -7.37 -21.80
CA LYS A 241 -11.44 -8.73 -21.87
C LYS A 241 -9.96 -8.80 -21.51
N GLU A 242 -9.15 -7.86 -21.96
CA GLU A 242 -7.70 -7.84 -21.74
C GLU A 242 -7.19 -6.43 -21.49
N LEU A 243 -6.07 -6.33 -20.77
CA LEU A 243 -5.31 -5.09 -20.60
C LEU A 243 -4.29 -4.96 -21.73
N ILE A 244 -4.41 -3.88 -22.51
CA ILE A 244 -3.45 -3.49 -23.54
C ILE A 244 -2.55 -2.43 -22.91
N ALA A 245 -1.41 -2.83 -22.38
CA ALA A 245 -0.48 -1.90 -21.73
C ALA A 245 0.19 -0.95 -22.74
N ASP A 246 0.32 0.32 -22.36
CA ASP A 246 0.98 1.35 -23.18
C ASP A 246 2.48 1.05 -23.35
N ASP A 247 3.11 0.47 -22.31
CA ASP A 247 4.42 -0.16 -22.38
C ASP A 247 4.53 -1.33 -21.36
N VAL A 248 5.59 -2.13 -21.50
CA VAL A 248 5.84 -3.30 -20.65
C VAL A 248 7.10 -3.15 -19.79
N LYS A 249 7.59 -1.92 -19.63
CA LYS A 249 8.72 -1.61 -18.77
C LYS A 249 8.29 -1.58 -17.32
N THR A 250 9.23 -1.84 -16.42
CA THR A 250 8.99 -1.70 -15.00
C THR A 250 8.83 -0.23 -14.63
N ASN A 251 7.68 0.11 -14.07
CA ASN A 251 7.44 1.36 -13.37
C ASN A 251 7.20 1.02 -11.90
N TRP A 252 7.99 1.60 -11.01
CA TRP A 252 7.88 1.34 -9.58
C TRP A 252 6.89 2.29 -8.93
N LEU A 253 5.97 1.75 -8.11
CA LEU A 253 5.05 2.54 -7.31
C LEU A 253 5.78 3.29 -6.19
N ASP A 254 6.84 2.70 -5.67
CA ASP A 254 7.65 3.22 -4.57
C ASP A 254 9.13 2.89 -4.80
N TYR A 255 10.00 3.85 -4.56
CA TYR A 255 11.44 3.72 -4.73
C TYR A 255 12.15 3.47 -3.39
N GLY A 256 11.41 3.39 -2.30
CA GLY A 256 11.87 2.92 -1.01
C GLY A 256 11.92 1.40 -0.94
N ARG A 257 11.99 0.90 0.27
CA ARG A 257 12.09 -0.53 0.49
C ARG A 257 10.83 -1.11 1.15
N ASP A 258 10.05 -0.27 1.81
CA ASP A 258 9.03 -0.71 2.75
C ASP A 258 7.61 -0.33 2.30
N ASN A 259 7.23 -0.77 1.10
CA ASN A 259 5.86 -0.70 0.60
C ASN A 259 5.56 -1.91 -0.28
N TYR A 260 4.79 -2.84 0.22
CA TYR A 260 4.48 -4.10 -0.43
C TYR A 260 3.00 -4.45 -0.35
N ALA A 261 2.54 -5.35 -1.25
CA ALA A 261 1.18 -5.88 -1.30
C ALA A 261 0.09 -4.80 -1.34
N GLY A 262 0.44 -3.59 -1.82
CA GLY A 262 -0.47 -2.45 -1.86
C GLY A 262 -1.63 -2.69 -2.81
N VAL A 263 -2.86 -2.52 -2.28
CA VAL A 263 -4.11 -2.60 -3.05
C VAL A 263 -5.01 -1.41 -2.73
N THR A 264 -6.04 -1.19 -3.55
CA THR A 264 -6.92 -0.04 -3.43
C THR A 264 -8.27 -0.37 -2.82
N PHE A 265 -8.89 0.62 -2.17
CA PHE A 265 -10.27 0.52 -1.69
C PHE A 265 -11.26 0.46 -2.84
N ASN A 266 -12.25 -0.43 -2.72
CA ASN A 266 -13.46 -0.40 -3.52
C ASN A 266 -14.46 0.62 -2.96
N ASP A 267 -15.32 1.15 -3.82
CA ASP A 267 -16.48 1.99 -3.50
C ASP A 267 -16.19 3.31 -2.77
N VAL A 268 -14.96 3.84 -2.85
CA VAL A 268 -14.64 5.16 -2.28
C VAL A 268 -15.46 6.25 -2.97
N PRO A 269 -16.12 7.15 -2.23
CA PRO A 269 -16.90 8.25 -2.79
C PRO A 269 -16.09 9.13 -3.76
N ASN A 270 -16.78 9.80 -4.67
CA ASN A 270 -16.21 10.73 -5.64
C ASN A 270 -15.17 10.08 -6.58
N GLN A 271 -15.29 8.80 -6.81
CA GLN A 271 -14.40 8.03 -7.69
C GLN A 271 -12.91 8.13 -7.30
N ARG A 272 -12.63 8.51 -6.07
CA ARG A 272 -11.26 8.50 -5.53
C ARG A 272 -10.70 7.07 -5.54
N ARG A 273 -9.42 6.97 -5.78
CA ARG A 273 -8.70 5.69 -5.69
C ARG A 273 -7.67 5.81 -4.56
N VAL A 274 -7.95 5.15 -3.44
CA VAL A 274 -7.10 5.18 -2.24
C VAL A 274 -6.42 3.84 -2.08
N LEU A 275 -5.11 3.87 -1.93
CA LEU A 275 -4.23 2.71 -1.75
C LEU A 275 -3.70 2.66 -0.32
N ILE A 276 -3.59 1.46 0.22
CA ILE A 276 -2.77 1.15 1.41
C ILE A 276 -1.87 -0.03 1.06
N GLY A 277 -0.63 -0.01 1.52
CA GLY A 277 0.33 -1.11 1.40
C GLY A 277 0.83 -1.58 2.76
N TRP A 278 1.44 -2.75 2.82
CA TRP A 278 2.18 -3.22 3.96
C TRP A 278 3.53 -2.50 4.02
N MET A 279 3.76 -1.71 5.07
CA MET A 279 5.02 -1.00 5.28
C MET A 279 6.03 -1.97 5.90
N ASN A 280 6.61 -2.80 5.08
CA ASN A 280 7.64 -3.76 5.45
C ASN A 280 8.26 -4.38 4.19
N ASN A 281 9.23 -5.30 4.41
CA ASN A 281 9.91 -6.06 3.37
C ASN A 281 10.14 -7.50 3.85
N TRP A 282 9.81 -8.49 3.02
CA TRP A 282 9.94 -9.91 3.36
C TRP A 282 11.37 -10.32 3.73
N GLU A 283 12.38 -9.58 3.26
CA GLU A 283 13.79 -9.91 3.55
C GLU A 283 14.13 -9.80 5.04
N TYR A 284 13.41 -8.94 5.81
CA TYR A 284 13.69 -8.74 7.24
C TYR A 284 12.45 -8.68 8.14
N ALA A 285 11.26 -8.84 7.60
CA ALA A 285 10.02 -8.69 8.37
C ALA A 285 9.96 -9.58 9.62
N HIS A 286 10.52 -10.78 9.55
CA HIS A 286 10.57 -11.71 10.69
C HIS A 286 11.47 -11.24 11.83
N GLY A 287 12.51 -10.44 11.52
CA GLY A 287 13.49 -9.90 12.48
C GLY A 287 13.08 -8.60 13.16
N PHE A 288 11.90 -8.09 12.90
CA PHE A 288 11.44 -6.79 13.40
C PHE A 288 11.38 -6.74 14.93
N PRO A 289 11.88 -5.67 15.59
CA PRO A 289 12.00 -5.62 17.06
C PRO A 289 10.73 -5.15 17.77
N THR A 290 9.58 -5.19 17.10
CA THR A 290 8.31 -4.77 17.71
C THR A 290 7.65 -5.91 18.47
N SER A 291 7.01 -5.60 19.58
CA SER A 291 6.23 -6.49 20.44
C SER A 291 5.27 -5.64 21.28
N PRO A 292 4.02 -6.03 21.51
CA PRO A 292 3.41 -7.34 21.19
C PRO A 292 2.92 -7.50 19.74
N TRP A 293 3.06 -6.50 18.88
CA TRP A 293 2.62 -6.49 17.50
C TRP A 293 3.81 -6.53 16.53
N ARG A 294 3.55 -6.91 15.27
CA ARG A 294 4.53 -6.89 14.17
C ARG A 294 3.85 -6.64 12.84
N GLY A 295 4.37 -5.65 12.11
CA GLY A 295 3.81 -5.16 10.86
C GLY A 295 3.06 -3.84 11.05
N THR A 296 3.04 -3.02 10.01
CA THR A 296 2.31 -1.76 9.95
C THR A 296 1.90 -1.47 8.52
N MET A 297 0.81 -0.71 8.31
CA MET A 297 0.41 -0.23 6.99
C MET A 297 1.11 1.08 6.65
N THR A 298 1.23 1.40 5.35
CA THR A 298 1.59 2.74 4.89
C THR A 298 0.49 3.73 5.22
N LEU A 299 0.77 5.02 5.11
CA LEU A 299 -0.30 6.00 5.01
C LEU A 299 -1.22 5.65 3.84
N PRO A 300 -2.54 5.89 3.97
CA PRO A 300 -3.42 5.86 2.83
C PRO A 300 -3.00 6.91 1.79
N ARG A 301 -2.96 6.50 0.53
CA ARG A 301 -2.49 7.34 -0.58
C ARG A 301 -3.56 7.46 -1.64
N GLU A 302 -3.87 8.68 -2.05
CA GLU A 302 -4.72 8.92 -3.20
C GLU A 302 -3.91 8.77 -4.49
N LEU A 303 -4.38 7.93 -5.39
CA LEU A 303 -3.77 7.66 -6.68
C LEU A 303 -4.42 8.50 -7.76
N THR A 304 -3.60 9.12 -8.62
CA THR A 304 -4.05 9.88 -9.80
C THR A 304 -3.15 9.60 -11.00
N LEU A 305 -3.65 9.83 -12.21
CA LEU A 305 -2.83 9.84 -13.41
C LEU A 305 -2.58 11.27 -13.85
N ILE A 306 -1.32 11.61 -14.05
CA ILE A 306 -0.91 12.93 -14.51
C ILE A 306 -0.05 12.82 -15.78
N THR A 307 -0.21 13.77 -16.67
CA THR A 307 0.65 13.90 -17.86
C THR A 307 1.85 14.77 -17.53
N LYS A 308 3.05 14.20 -17.67
CA LYS A 308 4.31 14.91 -17.50
C LYS A 308 5.29 14.54 -18.62
N ASP A 309 5.88 15.55 -19.26
CA ASP A 309 6.83 15.38 -20.38
C ASP A 309 6.28 14.45 -21.49
N GLY A 310 4.97 14.55 -21.76
CA GLY A 310 4.28 13.75 -22.77
C GLY A 310 4.03 12.29 -22.38
N LYS A 311 4.25 11.91 -21.10
CA LYS A 311 3.99 10.58 -20.55
C LYS A 311 2.91 10.65 -19.50
N ILE A 312 2.06 9.64 -19.46
CA ILE A 312 1.12 9.43 -18.36
C ILE A 312 1.85 8.67 -17.25
N LEU A 313 1.82 9.22 -16.04
CA LEU A 313 2.47 8.65 -14.85
C LEU A 313 1.45 8.45 -13.76
N LEU A 314 1.62 7.40 -12.96
CA LEU A 314 0.88 7.22 -11.72
C LEU A 314 1.51 8.08 -10.63
N ALA A 315 0.70 8.90 -10.00
CA ALA A 315 1.06 9.70 -8.83
C ALA A 315 0.34 9.14 -7.60
N ALA A 316 1.07 9.08 -6.49
CA ALA A 316 0.55 8.67 -5.18
C ALA A 316 0.88 9.75 -4.16
N ASN A 317 -0.14 10.36 -3.57
CA ASN A 317 0.02 11.40 -2.55
C ASN A 317 -0.72 10.98 -1.27
N PRO A 318 -0.30 11.48 -0.08
CA PRO A 318 -1.06 11.26 1.14
C PRO A 318 -2.50 11.74 0.94
N VAL A 319 -3.47 11.03 1.53
CA VAL A 319 -4.87 11.46 1.49
C VAL A 319 -5.04 12.81 2.16
N ALA A 320 -5.94 13.66 1.62
CA ALA A 320 -6.16 15.02 2.11
C ALA A 320 -6.67 15.06 3.56
N GLU A 321 -7.27 14.00 4.05
CA GLU A 321 -7.73 13.83 5.43
C GLU A 321 -6.59 14.03 6.46
N LEU A 322 -5.34 13.75 6.07
CA LEU A 322 -4.16 13.99 6.91
C LEU A 322 -4.01 15.47 7.31
N ASP A 323 -4.44 16.39 6.47
CA ASP A 323 -4.33 17.84 6.74
C ASP A 323 -5.11 18.26 7.99
N ASN A 324 -6.17 17.53 8.37
CA ASN A 324 -6.93 17.76 9.60
C ASN A 324 -6.14 17.49 10.89
N TYR A 325 -4.99 16.84 10.76
CA TYR A 325 -4.12 16.43 11.87
C TYR A 325 -2.82 17.24 11.92
N LEU A 326 -2.64 18.19 11.00
CA LEU A 326 -1.51 19.12 11.00
C LEU A 326 -1.67 20.16 12.10
N GLY A 327 -0.78 20.08 13.08
CA GLY A 327 -0.74 20.97 14.23
C GLY A 327 0.12 22.20 14.04
N GLU A 328 0.83 22.58 15.09
CA GLU A 328 1.67 23.78 15.14
C GLU A 328 2.80 23.76 14.11
N LYS A 329 3.16 24.95 13.63
CA LYS A 329 4.38 25.13 12.85
C LYS A 329 5.59 24.95 13.76
N LEU A 330 6.58 24.24 13.26
CA LEU A 330 7.83 23.96 13.95
C LEU A 330 8.98 24.71 13.27
N SER A 331 9.93 25.18 14.11
CA SER A 331 11.20 25.74 13.69
C SER A 331 12.32 24.70 13.77
N ALA A 332 13.47 24.97 13.16
CA ALA A 332 14.63 24.09 13.29
C ALA A 332 15.01 23.92 14.78
N GLY A 333 15.16 22.66 15.21
CA GLY A 333 15.44 22.31 16.60
C GLY A 333 14.21 22.09 17.48
N ASP A 334 13.01 22.49 17.04
CA ASP A 334 11.77 22.13 17.73
C ASP A 334 11.54 20.61 17.63
N LYS A 335 10.86 20.07 18.62
CA LYS A 335 10.66 18.62 18.75
C LYS A 335 9.21 18.23 18.60
N SER A 336 8.96 17.13 17.87
CA SER A 336 7.64 16.50 17.73
C SER A 336 7.78 14.99 17.72
N GLU A 337 6.73 14.27 18.07
CA GLU A 337 6.68 12.80 17.91
C GLU A 337 6.55 12.40 16.44
N GLN A 338 5.82 13.21 15.67
CA GLN A 338 5.58 13.02 14.25
C GLN A 338 5.53 14.38 13.58
N LEU A 339 6.02 14.47 12.35
CA LEU A 339 6.05 15.75 11.65
C LEU A 339 5.89 15.59 10.13
N GLN A 340 5.36 16.64 9.51
CA GLN A 340 5.37 16.86 8.08
C GLN A 340 6.43 17.91 7.77
N ILE A 341 7.28 17.64 6.79
CA ILE A 341 8.21 18.60 6.18
C ILE A 341 7.78 18.79 4.73
N ALA A 342 7.22 19.94 4.39
CA ALA A 342 6.89 20.32 3.03
C ALA A 342 7.85 21.40 2.55
N ALA A 343 8.50 21.20 1.40
CA ALA A 343 9.50 22.12 0.90
C ALA A 343 9.51 22.19 -0.63
N THR A 344 9.89 23.35 -1.18
CA THR A 344 10.17 23.53 -2.61
C THR A 344 11.69 23.49 -2.83
N ILE A 345 12.15 22.51 -3.58
CA ILE A 345 13.56 22.25 -3.86
C ILE A 345 13.98 22.95 -5.16
N SER A 346 15.15 23.58 -5.16
CA SER A 346 15.76 24.14 -6.38
C SER A 346 16.66 23.09 -7.05
N THR A 347 16.54 22.94 -8.35
CA THR A 347 17.40 22.09 -9.18
C THR A 347 18.44 22.88 -9.98
N SER A 348 18.36 24.22 -9.96
CA SER A 348 19.05 25.09 -10.92
C SER A 348 20.47 25.50 -10.57
N GLU A 349 20.93 25.28 -9.33
CA GLU A 349 22.20 25.80 -8.83
C GLU A 349 23.29 24.73 -8.69
N GLY A 350 23.02 23.48 -9.08
CA GLY A 350 23.98 22.38 -8.96
C GLY A 350 24.34 22.01 -7.51
N LEU A 351 23.59 22.55 -6.54
CA LEU A 351 23.77 22.29 -5.12
C LEU A 351 22.66 21.37 -4.59
N SER A 352 23.05 20.46 -3.72
CA SER A 352 22.11 19.54 -3.06
C SER A 352 21.34 20.24 -1.94
N THR A 353 20.09 19.82 -1.72
CA THR A 353 19.29 20.18 -0.54
C THR A 353 19.06 18.93 0.28
N LYS A 354 19.54 18.91 1.53
CA LYS A 354 19.40 17.79 2.45
C LYS A 354 18.82 18.20 3.77
N PHE A 355 17.84 17.44 4.22
CA PHE A 355 17.26 17.56 5.55
C PHE A 355 17.80 16.45 6.42
N ARG A 356 18.22 16.79 7.63
CA ARG A 356 18.57 15.82 8.66
C ARG A 356 17.48 15.81 9.72
N VAL A 357 16.99 14.64 10.04
CA VAL A 357 16.04 14.41 11.12
C VAL A 357 16.72 13.59 12.20
N THR A 358 16.86 14.19 13.39
CA THR A 358 17.60 13.64 14.51
C THR A 358 16.65 13.21 15.63
N ALA A 359 16.86 12.02 16.18
CA ALA A 359 16.17 11.52 17.37
C ALA A 359 16.93 11.85 18.66
N ASN A 360 16.27 11.70 19.82
CA ASN A 360 16.81 12.04 21.13
C ASN A 360 18.16 11.36 21.51
N ALA A 361 18.45 10.20 20.94
CA ALA A 361 19.69 9.45 21.22
C ALA A 361 20.83 9.76 20.26
N GLY A 362 20.71 10.81 19.42
CA GLY A 362 21.71 11.18 18.43
C GLY A 362 21.68 10.34 17.15
N SER A 363 20.80 9.35 17.04
CA SER A 363 20.54 8.68 15.76
C SER A 363 19.78 9.61 14.83
N TYR A 364 20.05 9.55 13.54
CA TYR A 364 19.41 10.40 12.54
C TYR A 364 19.29 9.68 11.20
N PHE A 365 18.48 10.24 10.34
CA PHE A 365 18.46 9.93 8.90
C PHE A 365 18.48 11.23 8.10
N GLU A 366 18.85 11.12 6.84
CA GLU A 366 18.84 12.23 5.89
C GLU A 366 17.94 11.92 4.70
N PHE A 367 17.32 12.96 4.16
CA PHE A 367 16.59 12.87 2.90
C PHE A 367 16.69 14.19 2.14
N GLY A 368 16.37 14.17 0.86
CA GLY A 368 16.35 15.37 0.05
C GLY A 368 16.68 15.14 -1.40
N TYR A 369 17.37 16.11 -2.01
CA TYR A 369 17.79 16.07 -3.40
C TYR A 369 19.32 16.17 -3.48
N ASP A 370 19.92 15.21 -4.16
CA ASP A 370 21.34 15.25 -4.52
C ASP A 370 21.49 15.74 -5.97
N ALA A 371 22.09 16.91 -6.13
CA ALA A 371 22.23 17.57 -7.43
C ALA A 371 23.24 16.86 -8.35
N LYS A 372 24.23 16.16 -7.79
CA LYS A 372 25.25 15.46 -8.58
C LYS A 372 24.68 14.22 -9.26
N SER A 373 23.95 13.41 -8.53
CA SER A 373 23.28 12.21 -9.05
C SER A 373 21.94 12.51 -9.69
N LYS A 374 21.37 13.68 -9.44
CA LYS A 374 19.99 14.08 -9.77
C LYS A 374 18.97 13.09 -9.18
N THR A 375 19.11 12.78 -7.89
CA THR A 375 18.22 11.84 -7.21
C THR A 375 17.57 12.50 -6.00
N ILE A 376 16.30 12.11 -5.77
CA ILE A 376 15.64 12.25 -4.48
C ILE A 376 16.04 11.01 -3.69
N PHE A 377 16.39 11.15 -2.42
CA PHE A 377 16.96 10.05 -1.64
C PHE A 377 16.48 10.06 -0.18
N VAL A 378 16.58 8.90 0.44
CA VAL A 378 16.57 8.68 1.88
C VAL A 378 17.85 7.93 2.24
N ASP A 379 18.61 8.44 3.22
CA ASP A 379 19.78 7.78 3.81
C ASP A 379 19.52 7.50 5.28
N ARG A 380 19.30 6.23 5.61
CA ARG A 380 19.04 5.73 6.96
C ARG A 380 20.24 5.06 7.62
N SER A 381 21.46 5.28 7.09
CA SER A 381 22.70 4.66 7.59
C SER A 381 22.98 4.93 9.06
N ASN A 382 22.50 6.06 9.59
CA ASN A 382 22.66 6.46 10.99
C ASN A 382 21.40 6.29 11.84
N ALA A 383 20.35 5.65 11.31
CA ALA A 383 19.09 5.40 12.01
C ALA A 383 19.22 4.16 12.90
N TRP A 384 19.33 2.97 12.33
CA TRP A 384 19.46 1.72 13.06
C TRP A 384 20.34 0.74 12.29
N ASN A 385 21.35 0.18 12.98
CA ASN A 385 22.43 -0.60 12.35
C ASN A 385 22.11 -2.12 12.26
N GLU A 386 20.95 -2.58 12.75
CA GLU A 386 20.67 -4.02 12.86
C GLU A 386 19.82 -4.56 11.70
N ILE A 387 19.33 -3.73 10.78
CA ILE A 387 18.68 -4.22 9.57
C ILE A 387 19.76 -4.58 8.55
N PRO A 388 19.90 -5.85 8.15
CA PRO A 388 20.82 -6.25 7.11
C PRO A 388 20.24 -5.84 5.75
N SER A 389 20.43 -4.58 5.35
CA SER A 389 19.90 -4.10 4.08
C SER A 389 20.65 -2.88 3.58
N THR A 390 20.41 -2.50 2.33
CA THR A 390 20.84 -1.20 1.80
C THR A 390 20.24 -0.08 2.63
N HIS A 391 21.03 0.95 2.88
CA HIS A 391 20.65 2.05 3.76
C HIS A 391 20.26 3.32 3.01
N VAL A 392 20.60 3.39 1.71
CA VAL A 392 20.31 4.55 0.87
C VAL A 392 19.40 4.11 -0.27
N HIS A 393 18.20 4.69 -0.30
CA HIS A 393 17.22 4.46 -1.35
C HIS A 393 17.01 5.75 -2.13
N SER A 394 16.85 5.66 -3.44
CA SER A 394 16.76 6.85 -4.26
C SER A 394 15.92 6.67 -5.51
N ALA A 395 15.26 7.76 -5.91
CA ALA A 395 14.53 7.89 -7.16
C ALA A 395 15.19 8.93 -8.05
N ARG A 396 15.42 8.63 -9.32
CA ARG A 396 16.03 9.55 -10.26
C ARG A 396 15.02 10.63 -10.67
N TYR A 397 15.36 11.89 -10.47
CA TYR A 397 14.64 13.02 -11.01
C TYR A 397 15.06 13.27 -12.48
N THR A 398 14.10 13.16 -13.39
CA THR A 398 14.35 13.33 -14.83
C THR A 398 13.67 14.59 -15.41
N GLY A 399 12.97 15.37 -14.59
CA GLY A 399 12.29 16.59 -15.02
C GLY A 399 13.27 17.73 -15.32
N ASP A 400 12.82 18.64 -16.17
CA ASP A 400 13.56 19.87 -16.56
C ASP A 400 13.14 21.10 -15.76
N GLU A 401 12.16 20.99 -14.85
CA GLU A 401 11.73 22.09 -14.02
C GLU A 401 12.84 22.54 -13.08
N LYS A 402 12.92 23.87 -12.89
CA LYS A 402 13.91 24.50 -11.99
C LYS A 402 13.61 24.24 -10.50
N THR A 403 12.42 23.77 -10.21
CA THR A 403 11.96 23.47 -8.86
C THR A 403 10.98 22.30 -8.87
N PHE A 404 10.92 21.59 -7.76
CA PHE A 404 9.85 20.63 -7.47
C PHE A 404 9.52 20.65 -5.98
N ASP A 405 8.32 20.20 -5.63
CA ASP A 405 7.89 20.08 -4.24
C ASP A 405 8.22 18.69 -3.70
N ILE A 406 8.61 18.64 -2.44
CA ILE A 406 8.83 17.43 -1.64
C ILE A 406 8.02 17.56 -0.34
N CYS A 407 7.33 16.49 0.01
CA CYS A 407 6.63 16.33 1.28
C CYS A 407 7.14 15.06 1.97
N ALA A 408 7.72 15.20 3.16
CA ALA A 408 8.13 14.08 3.99
C ALA A 408 7.19 13.95 5.19
N ILE A 409 6.62 12.77 5.39
CA ILE A 409 5.88 12.41 6.59
C ILE A 409 6.79 11.54 7.43
N VAL A 410 7.19 12.05 8.58
CA VAL A 410 8.07 11.34 9.52
C VAL A 410 7.23 10.81 10.66
N GLY A 411 7.10 9.50 10.69
CA GLY A 411 6.46 8.76 11.78
C GLY A 411 7.45 8.42 12.89
N SER A 412 6.95 7.67 13.89
CA SER A 412 7.80 7.19 15.00
C SER A 412 8.83 6.15 14.55
N ALA A 413 8.56 5.40 13.49
CA ALA A 413 9.39 4.29 12.99
C ALA A 413 9.55 4.30 11.47
N SER A 414 9.16 5.38 10.78
CA SER A 414 9.09 5.42 9.33
C SER A 414 9.29 6.82 8.77
N VAL A 415 9.65 6.88 7.49
CA VAL A 415 9.54 8.07 6.66
C VAL A 415 8.85 7.70 5.35
N GLU A 416 7.92 8.53 4.92
CA GLU A 416 7.32 8.49 3.59
C GLU A 416 7.57 9.80 2.88
N ILE A 417 8.28 9.76 1.77
CA ILE A 417 8.62 10.92 0.94
C ILE A 417 7.75 10.91 -0.30
N PHE A 418 7.09 12.02 -0.56
CA PHE A 418 6.28 12.28 -1.75
C PHE A 418 6.87 13.46 -2.49
N ALA A 419 7.30 13.28 -3.72
CA ALA A 419 7.95 14.32 -4.47
C ALA A 419 7.46 14.37 -5.92
N VAL A 420 7.67 15.52 -6.57
CA VAL A 420 7.34 15.72 -7.99
C VAL A 420 5.86 15.43 -8.26
N GLY A 421 4.98 15.98 -7.39
CA GLY A 421 3.53 15.76 -7.47
C GLY A 421 3.08 14.34 -7.13
N GLY A 422 3.91 13.55 -6.42
CA GLY A 422 3.61 12.16 -6.05
C GLY A 422 4.08 11.10 -7.06
N THR A 423 4.79 11.49 -8.12
CA THR A 423 5.33 10.52 -9.09
C THR A 423 6.62 9.85 -8.63
N LEU A 424 7.29 10.41 -7.63
CA LEU A 424 8.44 9.82 -6.97
C LEU A 424 8.14 9.69 -5.48
N VAL A 425 8.00 8.46 -5.01
CA VAL A 425 7.69 8.13 -3.62
C VAL A 425 8.79 7.25 -3.06
N ILE A 426 9.22 7.50 -1.82
CA ILE A 426 10.17 6.66 -1.09
C ILE A 426 9.61 6.37 0.30
N THR A 427 9.41 5.10 0.61
CA THR A 427 8.90 4.63 1.90
C THR A 427 9.93 3.77 2.58
N ASP A 428 10.35 4.18 3.76
CA ASP A 428 11.36 3.47 4.54
C ASP A 428 10.99 3.38 6.02
N LEU A 429 11.19 2.20 6.58
CA LEU A 429 11.16 1.99 8.00
C LEU A 429 12.46 2.50 8.64
N LEU A 430 12.28 3.20 9.75
CA LEU A 430 13.33 3.83 10.54
C LEU A 430 13.22 3.34 11.97
N PHE A 431 14.26 2.78 12.52
CA PHE A 431 14.30 2.44 13.95
C PHE A 431 15.31 3.36 14.64
N LEU A 432 14.90 4.62 14.78
CA LEU A 432 15.68 5.61 15.52
C LEU A 432 15.76 5.20 17.00
N ALA A 433 16.94 5.12 17.59
CA ALA A 433 17.12 4.74 18.99
C ALA A 433 16.52 5.78 19.96
N GLY A 434 15.80 5.35 21.01
CA GLY A 434 15.27 6.22 22.07
C GLY A 434 13.92 5.80 22.63
N VAL A 435 13.62 6.21 23.86
CA VAL A 435 12.46 5.72 24.66
C VAL A 435 11.19 6.56 24.48
N ARG A 436 11.28 7.80 24.10
CA ARG A 436 10.18 8.67 23.60
C ARG A 436 10.76 9.52 22.49
N ARG A 437 10.17 9.44 21.35
CA ARG A 437 10.73 10.06 20.17
C ARG A 437 10.16 11.44 20.01
N SER A 438 10.94 12.40 20.38
CA SER A 438 10.83 13.68 19.70
C SER A 438 11.92 13.73 18.66
N VAL A 439 11.54 14.03 17.44
CA VAL A 439 12.45 14.29 16.34
C VAL A 439 12.57 15.79 16.12
N SER A 440 13.75 16.24 15.77
CA SER A 440 14.00 17.59 15.29
C SER A 440 14.58 17.53 13.89
N PHE A 441 14.44 18.59 13.12
CA PHE A 441 14.97 18.67 11.76
C PHE A 441 15.94 19.83 11.64
N GLU A 442 16.88 19.72 10.70
CA GLU A 442 17.79 20.77 10.28
C GLU A 442 18.13 20.62 8.78
N ILE A 443 18.66 21.68 8.18
CA ILE A 443 19.27 21.58 6.86
C ILE A 443 20.70 21.14 7.07
N ALA A 444 21.15 20.09 6.38
CA ALA A 444 22.47 19.53 6.56
C ALA A 444 23.58 20.54 6.14
N GLU A 445 24.68 20.53 6.87
CA GLU A 445 25.82 21.43 6.63
C GLU A 445 26.34 21.30 5.18
N GLY A 446 26.67 22.44 4.57
CA GLY A 446 27.19 22.48 3.19
C GLY A 446 26.13 22.31 2.10
N CYS A 447 24.85 22.23 2.47
CA CYS A 447 23.73 22.14 1.52
C CYS A 447 23.02 23.48 1.34
N GLN A 448 22.40 23.67 0.19
CA GLN A 448 21.55 24.86 -0.03
C GLN A 448 20.23 24.75 0.73
N PRO A 449 19.67 25.85 1.24
CA PRO A 449 18.34 25.84 1.79
C PRO A 449 17.29 25.65 0.67
N PRO A 450 16.12 25.05 0.98
CA PRO A 450 15.01 25.02 0.04
C PRO A 450 14.48 26.46 -0.21
N ARG A 451 13.80 26.67 -1.34
CA ARG A 451 13.17 27.96 -1.65
C ARG A 451 12.04 28.31 -0.68
N SER A 452 11.31 27.31 -0.25
CA SER A 452 10.31 27.40 0.80
C SER A 452 10.34 26.14 1.67
N ILE A 453 9.99 26.31 2.94
CA ILE A 453 9.83 25.19 3.87
C ILE A 453 8.70 25.49 4.85
N ALA A 454 7.88 24.48 5.08
CA ALA A 454 6.89 24.47 6.16
C ALA A 454 7.03 23.14 6.90
N VAL A 455 7.22 23.23 8.21
CA VAL A 455 7.27 22.04 9.07
C VAL A 455 6.14 22.14 10.07
N ARG A 456 5.39 21.05 10.24
CA ARG A 456 4.26 20.98 11.16
C ARG A 456 4.32 19.70 11.98
N ALA A 457 3.91 19.78 13.23
CA ALA A 457 3.61 18.61 14.02
C ALA A 457 2.41 17.87 13.42
N ILE A 458 2.36 16.55 13.55
CA ILE A 458 1.18 15.75 13.23
C ILE A 458 0.66 15.16 14.55
N THR A 459 -0.62 15.38 14.85
CA THR A 459 -1.24 14.96 16.11
C THR A 459 -2.52 14.16 15.82
N PRO A 460 -2.42 12.86 15.49
CA PRO A 460 -3.60 12.01 15.35
C PRO A 460 -4.43 12.01 16.64
N ARG A 461 -5.74 11.92 16.54
CA ARG A 461 -6.59 11.71 17.73
C ARG A 461 -6.32 10.30 18.23
N ARG A 462 -5.95 10.18 19.49
CA ARG A 462 -5.79 8.89 20.17
C ARG A 462 -7.14 8.30 20.55
#